data_9fbff0dc7f855b699cb0a1cf32e38187
#
_entry.id   9fbff0dc7f855b699cb0a1cf32e38187
#
_cell.length_a   1.000
_cell.length_b   1.000
_cell.length_c   1.000
_cell.angle_alpha   90.00
_cell.angle_beta   90.00
_cell.angle_gamma   90.00
#
_symmetry.space_group_name_H-M   'P 1'
#
loop_
_entity.id
_entity.type
_entity.pdbx_description
1 polymer ?
#
loop_
_entity_poly.entity_id
_entity_poly.type
_entity_poly.pdbx_seq_one_letter_code
_entity_poly.pdbx_strand_id
1 'polypeptide(L)'
;IMKNLKDKIVFITGSAQGLGYSMAEKFAAEGSHIVLADIKAEKVVESAKAIADKYGVETMPVQLDVSSVPAIIEAFAKVKERFGRLDVLVNCAGIQIRCPSKEFPEEKYDKVLDINLKGTFFCCQQAGVLMGEKGGAIVNISSGNSVRPTPGRAPYAISKAGVNALTKVLAAEWGEDVNGKHAIRVNAIAPGFIATDLLLDGLHMGIISEKQIEAVLPYRRMATPEEIADVAVFLASDEARYVTGQVLFADGG
;
A
#
# COMPACT_ATOMS: atom_id res chain seq x y z
N ILE A 1 -19.06 -8.86 14.54
CA ILE A 1 -19.25 -7.58 13.81
C ILE A 1 -18.57 -7.78 12.48
N MET A 2 -19.35 -7.77 11.39
CA MET A 2 -18.80 -7.98 10.04
C MET A 2 -18.14 -6.69 9.58
N LYS A 3 -16.89 -6.75 9.12
CA LYS A 3 -16.10 -5.60 8.64
C LYS A 3 -16.67 -4.95 7.36
N ASN A 4 -17.75 -5.48 6.81
CA ASN A 4 -18.44 -5.03 5.59
C ASN A 4 -17.51 -4.90 4.35
N LEU A 5 -16.60 -5.89 4.18
CA LEU A 5 -15.67 -5.96 3.05
C LEU A 5 -16.07 -7.00 2.01
N LYS A 6 -17.12 -7.79 2.28
CA LYS A 6 -17.64 -8.78 1.33
C LYS A 6 -18.11 -8.10 0.04
N ASP A 7 -17.76 -8.69 -1.08
CA ASP A 7 -18.08 -8.22 -2.44
C ASP A 7 -17.52 -6.81 -2.78
N LYS A 8 -16.61 -6.27 -1.97
CA LYS A 8 -15.89 -5.02 -2.27
C LYS A 8 -14.81 -5.25 -3.31
N ILE A 9 -14.60 -4.27 -4.18
CA ILE A 9 -13.51 -4.28 -5.17
C ILE A 9 -12.30 -3.60 -4.57
N VAL A 10 -11.23 -4.35 -4.37
CA VAL A 10 -9.98 -3.90 -3.74
C VAL A 10 -8.85 -3.92 -4.75
N PHE A 11 -8.25 -2.77 -5.04
CA PHE A 11 -7.08 -2.62 -5.91
C PHE A 11 -5.82 -2.50 -5.05
N ILE A 12 -4.82 -3.36 -5.29
CA ILE A 12 -3.58 -3.38 -4.52
C ILE A 12 -2.39 -3.30 -5.46
N THR A 13 -1.55 -2.25 -5.32
CA THR A 13 -0.29 -2.13 -6.07
C THR A 13 0.84 -2.87 -5.36
N GLY A 14 1.79 -3.44 -6.12
CA GLY A 14 2.90 -4.23 -5.57
C GLY A 14 2.45 -5.53 -4.92
N SER A 15 1.44 -6.19 -5.50
CA SER A 15 0.73 -7.32 -4.87
C SER A 15 1.08 -8.70 -5.41
N ALA A 16 2.11 -8.83 -6.26
CA ALA A 16 2.55 -10.13 -6.72
C ALA A 16 3.27 -10.96 -5.64
N GLN A 17 3.77 -10.33 -4.58
CA GLN A 17 4.51 -10.98 -3.51
C GLN A 17 4.56 -10.13 -2.24
N GLY A 18 5.12 -10.68 -1.15
CA GLY A 18 5.46 -9.97 0.09
C GLY A 18 4.24 -9.32 0.74
N LEU A 19 4.41 -8.07 1.23
CA LEU A 19 3.38 -7.36 1.99
C LEU A 19 2.09 -7.14 1.17
N GLY A 20 2.21 -6.74 -0.10
CA GLY A 20 1.04 -6.51 -0.96
C GLY A 20 0.26 -7.79 -1.22
N TYR A 21 0.93 -8.92 -1.38
CA TYR A 21 0.29 -10.23 -1.51
C TYR A 21 -0.43 -10.66 -0.21
N SER A 22 0.22 -10.47 0.95
CA SER A 22 -0.40 -10.75 2.25
C SER A 22 -1.65 -9.88 2.47
N MET A 23 -1.63 -8.61 2.06
CA MET A 23 -2.81 -7.76 2.08
C MET A 23 -3.91 -8.31 1.15
N ALA A 24 -3.56 -8.73 -0.06
CA ALA A 24 -4.51 -9.33 -1.01
C ALA A 24 -5.18 -10.59 -0.44
N GLU A 25 -4.42 -11.47 0.21
CA GLU A 25 -4.96 -12.64 0.91
C GLU A 25 -5.93 -12.26 2.04
N LYS A 26 -5.58 -11.26 2.86
CA LYS A 26 -6.45 -10.83 3.97
C LYS A 26 -7.76 -10.22 3.49
N PHE A 27 -7.74 -9.37 2.47
CA PHE A 27 -8.97 -8.85 1.86
C PHE A 27 -9.80 -9.94 1.21
N ALA A 28 -9.17 -10.89 0.52
CA ALA A 28 -9.86 -12.05 -0.07
C ALA A 28 -10.52 -12.94 1.00
N ALA A 29 -9.86 -13.14 2.14
CA ALA A 29 -10.42 -13.87 3.27
C ALA A 29 -11.67 -13.20 3.89
N GLU A 30 -11.79 -11.85 3.77
CA GLU A 30 -12.99 -11.10 4.15
C GLU A 30 -14.07 -11.10 3.03
N GLY A 31 -13.84 -11.83 1.93
CA GLY A 31 -14.77 -11.98 0.81
C GLY A 31 -14.72 -10.85 -0.23
N SER A 32 -13.67 -10.05 -0.25
CA SER A 32 -13.47 -9.02 -1.28
C SER A 32 -12.98 -9.61 -2.59
N HIS A 33 -13.31 -8.98 -3.71
CA HIS A 33 -12.71 -9.24 -5.02
C HIS A 33 -11.43 -8.42 -5.18
N ILE A 34 -10.37 -9.02 -5.72
CA ILE A 34 -9.03 -8.42 -5.67
C ILE A 34 -8.51 -8.11 -7.07
N VAL A 35 -8.15 -6.85 -7.30
CA VAL A 35 -7.32 -6.43 -8.42
C VAL A 35 -5.87 -6.40 -7.93
N LEU A 36 -5.09 -7.39 -8.39
CA LEU A 36 -3.67 -7.46 -8.07
C LEU A 36 -2.87 -6.75 -9.16
N ALA A 37 -2.14 -5.70 -8.80
CA ALA A 37 -1.33 -4.93 -9.74
C ALA A 37 0.16 -5.00 -9.36
N ASP A 38 1.01 -5.38 -10.31
CA ASP A 38 2.46 -5.48 -10.11
C ASP A 38 3.20 -5.32 -11.43
N ILE A 39 4.47 -4.89 -11.39
CA ILE A 39 5.33 -4.84 -12.56
C ILE A 39 5.71 -6.24 -13.07
N LYS A 40 5.69 -7.26 -12.19
CA LYS A 40 6.03 -8.66 -12.47
C LYS A 40 4.83 -9.38 -13.10
N ALA A 41 4.69 -9.29 -14.43
CA ALA A 41 3.53 -9.78 -15.18
C ALA A 41 3.17 -11.26 -14.88
N GLU A 42 4.12 -12.17 -14.96
CA GLU A 42 3.87 -13.60 -14.74
C GLU A 42 3.50 -13.86 -13.27
N LYS A 43 4.24 -13.24 -12.34
CA LYS A 43 4.03 -13.47 -10.92
C LYS A 43 2.69 -12.96 -10.43
N VAL A 44 2.21 -11.82 -10.94
CA VAL A 44 0.88 -11.29 -10.56
C VAL A 44 -0.25 -12.18 -11.03
N VAL A 45 -0.10 -12.85 -12.19
CA VAL A 45 -1.07 -13.84 -12.69
C VAL A 45 -1.10 -15.09 -11.80
N GLU A 46 0.07 -15.63 -11.44
CA GLU A 46 0.15 -16.76 -10.50
C GLU A 46 -0.49 -16.44 -9.16
N SER A 47 -0.17 -15.27 -8.61
CA SER A 47 -0.68 -14.82 -7.31
C SER A 47 -2.19 -14.61 -7.33
N ALA A 48 -2.72 -14.02 -8.40
CA ALA A 48 -4.16 -13.85 -8.58
C ALA A 48 -4.88 -15.19 -8.63
N LYS A 49 -4.33 -16.17 -9.39
CA LYS A 49 -4.89 -17.52 -9.45
C LYS A 49 -4.87 -18.20 -8.08
N ALA A 50 -3.76 -18.13 -7.36
CA ALA A 50 -3.64 -18.74 -6.03
C ALA A 50 -4.68 -18.18 -5.04
N ILE A 51 -4.93 -16.86 -5.05
CA ILE A 51 -5.96 -16.23 -4.22
C ILE A 51 -7.37 -16.66 -4.63
N ALA A 52 -7.67 -16.68 -5.93
CA ALA A 52 -8.96 -17.12 -6.43
C ALA A 52 -9.26 -18.59 -6.02
N ASP A 53 -8.29 -19.48 -6.22
CA ASP A 53 -8.41 -20.90 -5.89
C ASP A 53 -8.60 -21.12 -4.37
N LYS A 54 -7.91 -20.32 -3.52
CA LYS A 54 -7.94 -20.48 -2.06
C LYS A 54 -9.18 -19.90 -1.41
N TYR A 55 -9.66 -18.74 -1.88
CA TYR A 55 -10.71 -17.99 -1.19
C TYR A 55 -12.03 -17.95 -1.94
N GLY A 56 -12.08 -18.43 -3.20
CA GLY A 56 -13.32 -18.46 -4.01
C GLY A 56 -13.82 -17.06 -4.41
N VAL A 57 -12.96 -16.06 -4.41
CA VAL A 57 -13.28 -14.70 -4.82
C VAL A 57 -12.83 -14.41 -6.25
N GLU A 58 -13.43 -13.39 -6.87
CA GLU A 58 -12.98 -12.95 -8.18
C GLU A 58 -11.64 -12.19 -8.05
N THR A 59 -10.69 -12.50 -8.93
CA THR A 59 -9.41 -11.82 -9.01
C THR A 59 -9.15 -11.28 -10.41
N MET A 60 -8.43 -10.16 -10.50
CA MET A 60 -8.02 -9.54 -11.75
C MET A 60 -6.52 -9.20 -11.67
N PRO A 61 -5.64 -9.96 -12.34
CA PRO A 61 -4.24 -9.59 -12.44
C PRO A 61 -4.04 -8.45 -13.43
N VAL A 62 -3.21 -7.45 -13.07
CA VAL A 62 -2.86 -6.30 -13.90
C VAL A 62 -1.36 -6.10 -13.87
N GLN A 63 -0.69 -6.18 -15.02
CA GLN A 63 0.69 -5.71 -15.11
C GLN A 63 0.69 -4.19 -15.03
N LEU A 64 1.39 -3.62 -14.05
CA LEU A 64 1.43 -2.18 -13.81
C LEU A 64 2.79 -1.72 -13.32
N ASP A 65 3.42 -0.84 -14.08
CA ASP A 65 4.49 0.02 -13.60
C ASP A 65 3.89 1.33 -13.06
N VAL A 66 3.90 1.51 -11.76
CA VAL A 66 3.34 2.71 -11.10
C VAL A 66 4.15 3.98 -11.35
N SER A 67 5.35 3.91 -11.93
CA SER A 67 6.09 5.10 -12.37
C SER A 67 5.53 5.70 -13.66
N SER A 68 4.73 4.94 -14.42
CA SER A 68 4.10 5.35 -15.67
C SER A 68 2.65 5.80 -15.44
N VAL A 69 2.42 7.11 -15.52
CA VAL A 69 1.07 7.68 -15.38
C VAL A 69 0.09 7.14 -16.46
N PRO A 70 0.49 7.02 -17.73
CA PRO A 70 -0.39 6.39 -18.74
C PRO A 70 -0.78 4.95 -18.38
N ALA A 71 0.16 4.15 -17.86
CA ALA A 71 -0.13 2.78 -17.44
C ALA A 71 -1.11 2.74 -16.25
N ILE A 72 -1.00 3.68 -15.30
CA ILE A 72 -1.95 3.81 -14.20
C ILE A 72 -3.36 4.10 -14.75
N ILE A 73 -3.50 5.08 -15.62
CA ILE A 73 -4.80 5.45 -16.22
C ILE A 73 -5.42 4.25 -16.93
N GLU A 74 -4.65 3.51 -17.73
CA GLU A 74 -5.11 2.29 -18.42
C GLU A 74 -5.55 1.20 -17.44
N ALA A 75 -4.78 0.97 -16.36
CA ALA A 75 -5.11 -0.02 -15.35
C ALA A 75 -6.47 0.28 -14.67
N PHE A 76 -6.71 1.53 -14.28
CA PHE A 76 -7.98 1.92 -13.67
C PHE A 76 -9.15 1.92 -14.67
N ALA A 77 -8.90 2.20 -15.96
CA ALA A 77 -9.90 2.06 -17.01
C ALA A 77 -10.37 0.60 -17.15
N LYS A 78 -9.43 -0.37 -17.12
CA LYS A 78 -9.75 -1.80 -17.12
C LYS A 78 -10.59 -2.22 -15.91
N VAL A 79 -10.30 -1.67 -14.71
CA VAL A 79 -11.11 -1.92 -13.50
C VAL A 79 -12.51 -1.35 -13.66
N LYS A 80 -12.64 -0.14 -14.20
CA LYS A 80 -13.93 0.48 -14.51
C LYS A 80 -14.75 -0.35 -15.48
N GLU A 81 -14.13 -0.83 -16.55
CA GLU A 81 -14.77 -1.68 -17.56
C GLU A 81 -15.29 -2.99 -16.94
N ARG A 82 -14.47 -3.66 -16.10
CA ARG A 82 -14.82 -4.96 -15.53
C ARG A 82 -15.81 -4.88 -14.38
N PHE A 83 -15.61 -3.95 -13.43
CA PHE A 83 -16.36 -3.91 -12.18
C PHE A 83 -17.27 -2.69 -12.04
N GLY A 84 -17.11 -1.66 -12.87
CA GLY A 84 -17.91 -0.43 -12.84
C GLY A 84 -17.69 0.43 -11.58
N ARG A 85 -16.84 -0.02 -10.64
CA ARG A 85 -16.58 0.65 -9.35
C ARG A 85 -15.24 0.26 -8.76
N LEU A 86 -14.81 1.04 -7.78
CA LEU A 86 -13.73 0.68 -6.85
C LEU A 86 -14.17 1.05 -5.43
N ASP A 87 -13.93 0.19 -4.47
CA ASP A 87 -14.29 0.43 -3.06
C ASP A 87 -13.05 0.70 -2.19
N VAL A 88 -11.92 0.05 -2.50
CA VAL A 88 -10.67 0.19 -1.73
C VAL A 88 -9.46 0.26 -2.66
N LEU A 89 -8.56 1.21 -2.39
CA LEU A 89 -7.21 1.24 -2.96
C LEU A 89 -6.18 1.01 -1.85
N VAL A 90 -5.22 0.10 -2.09
CA VAL A 90 -4.04 -0.06 -1.25
C VAL A 90 -2.79 0.24 -2.09
N ASN A 91 -2.12 1.34 -1.81
CA ASN A 91 -0.85 1.69 -2.44
C ASN A 91 0.31 1.05 -1.66
N CYS A 92 0.73 -0.16 -2.09
CA CYS A 92 1.80 -0.91 -1.46
C CYS A 92 3.07 -0.97 -2.31
N ALA A 93 3.01 -0.69 -3.61
CA ALA A 93 4.19 -0.63 -4.48
C ALA A 93 5.21 0.39 -3.95
N GLY A 94 6.46 -0.02 -3.91
CA GLY A 94 7.54 0.87 -3.47
C GLY A 94 8.89 0.19 -3.51
N ILE A 95 9.93 1.01 -3.62
CA ILE A 95 11.33 0.58 -3.62
C ILE A 95 12.15 1.39 -2.63
N GLN A 96 13.26 0.80 -2.21
CA GLN A 96 14.27 1.46 -1.41
C GLN A 96 15.64 1.26 -2.05
N ILE A 97 16.37 2.36 -2.20
CA ILE A 97 17.77 2.34 -2.66
C ILE A 97 18.62 2.95 -1.54
N ARG A 98 19.73 2.28 -1.20
CA ARG A 98 20.68 2.75 -0.20
C ARG A 98 21.90 3.33 -0.90
N CYS A 99 22.24 4.58 -0.58
CA CYS A 99 23.45 5.25 -1.01
C CYS A 99 23.70 6.47 -0.09
N PRO A 100 24.95 6.80 0.22
CA PRO A 100 25.26 8.06 0.92
C PRO A 100 24.70 9.26 0.16
N SER A 101 24.09 10.23 0.86
CA SER A 101 23.41 11.35 0.20
C SER A 101 24.35 12.22 -0.65
N LYS A 102 25.66 12.29 -0.31
CA LYS A 102 26.66 13.03 -1.08
C LYS A 102 26.98 12.41 -2.46
N GLU A 103 26.64 11.13 -2.64
CA GLU A 103 26.97 10.33 -3.80
C GLU A 103 25.72 9.76 -4.49
N PHE A 104 24.54 10.21 -4.07
CA PHE A 104 23.28 9.63 -4.54
C PHE A 104 23.02 10.03 -6.00
N PRO A 105 22.96 9.06 -6.95
CA PRO A 105 22.77 9.37 -8.37
C PRO A 105 21.33 9.90 -8.62
N GLU A 106 21.22 10.91 -9.48
CA GLU A 106 19.95 11.53 -9.89
C GLU A 106 18.94 10.50 -10.39
N GLU A 107 19.33 9.64 -11.32
CA GLU A 107 18.47 8.56 -11.86
C GLU A 107 17.87 7.67 -10.76
N LYS A 108 18.64 7.34 -9.73
CA LYS A 108 18.16 6.54 -8.60
C LYS A 108 17.25 7.32 -7.69
N TYR A 109 17.50 8.62 -7.53
CA TYR A 109 16.63 9.53 -6.80
C TYR A 109 15.26 9.61 -7.48
N ASP A 110 15.24 9.92 -8.77
CA ASP A 110 14.01 10.02 -9.57
C ASP A 110 13.21 8.71 -9.54
N LYS A 111 13.89 7.59 -9.74
CA LYS A 111 13.24 6.27 -9.66
C LYS A 111 12.53 6.03 -8.34
N VAL A 112 13.14 6.41 -7.21
CA VAL A 112 12.50 6.24 -5.89
C VAL A 112 11.29 7.16 -5.77
N LEU A 113 11.37 8.41 -6.19
CA LEU A 113 10.25 9.36 -6.09
C LEU A 113 9.14 9.03 -7.08
N ASP A 114 9.47 8.63 -8.31
CA ASP A 114 8.49 8.27 -9.33
C ASP A 114 7.64 7.07 -8.88
N ILE A 115 8.26 6.05 -8.29
CA ILE A 115 7.52 4.87 -7.82
C ILE A 115 6.78 5.17 -6.52
N ASN A 116 7.49 5.66 -5.49
CA ASN A 116 6.95 5.70 -4.14
C ASN A 116 5.97 6.85 -3.90
N LEU A 117 6.16 7.99 -4.57
CA LEU A 117 5.37 9.20 -4.31
C LEU A 117 4.49 9.57 -5.50
N LYS A 118 5.06 9.78 -6.69
CA LYS A 118 4.31 10.13 -7.88
C LYS A 118 3.31 9.03 -8.26
N GLY A 119 3.76 7.76 -8.27
CA GLY A 119 2.88 6.62 -8.54
C GLY A 119 1.73 6.53 -7.54
N THR A 120 2.03 6.69 -6.24
CA THR A 120 1.00 6.72 -5.19
C THR A 120 -0.01 7.85 -5.43
N PHE A 121 0.46 9.06 -5.78
CA PHE A 121 -0.42 10.20 -6.07
C PHE A 121 -1.38 9.90 -7.21
N PHE A 122 -0.87 9.43 -8.35
CA PHE A 122 -1.72 9.18 -9.53
C PHE A 122 -2.63 7.96 -9.36
N CYS A 123 -2.22 6.93 -8.61
CA CYS A 123 -3.13 5.85 -8.21
C CYS A 123 -4.27 6.38 -7.32
N CYS A 124 -3.97 7.23 -6.33
CA CYS A 124 -5.00 7.89 -5.52
C CYS A 124 -5.96 8.73 -6.38
N GLN A 125 -5.42 9.53 -7.33
CA GLN A 125 -6.23 10.36 -8.22
C GLN A 125 -7.21 9.52 -9.03
N GLN A 126 -6.74 8.44 -9.68
CA GLN A 126 -7.61 7.57 -10.48
C GLN A 126 -8.62 6.81 -9.61
N ALA A 127 -8.21 6.38 -8.42
CA ALA A 127 -9.13 5.77 -7.47
C ALA A 127 -10.22 6.75 -7.01
N GLY A 128 -9.86 7.99 -6.68
CA GLY A 128 -10.82 9.03 -6.30
C GLY A 128 -11.87 9.28 -7.38
N VAL A 129 -11.43 9.35 -8.65
CA VAL A 129 -12.34 9.48 -9.80
C VAL A 129 -13.28 8.27 -9.92
N LEU A 130 -12.77 7.04 -9.73
CA LEU A 130 -13.57 5.82 -9.88
C LEU A 130 -14.49 5.56 -8.68
N MET A 131 -14.09 5.93 -7.48
CA MET A 131 -14.94 5.88 -6.27
C MET A 131 -16.08 6.89 -6.35
N GLY A 132 -15.80 8.09 -6.88
CA GLY A 132 -16.80 9.13 -7.12
C GLY A 132 -17.66 9.42 -5.89
N GLU A 133 -18.96 9.63 -6.11
CA GLU A 133 -19.95 9.94 -5.05
C GLU A 133 -20.29 8.74 -4.14
N LYS A 134 -19.84 7.53 -4.49
CA LYS A 134 -20.09 6.33 -3.65
C LYS A 134 -19.16 6.25 -2.44
N GLY A 135 -18.07 7.04 -2.49
CA GLY A 135 -17.03 7.00 -1.49
C GLY A 135 -16.20 5.73 -1.53
N GLY A 136 -15.29 5.60 -0.58
CA GLY A 136 -14.39 4.46 -0.48
C GLY A 136 -13.31 4.63 0.58
N ALA A 137 -12.30 3.78 0.54
CA ALA A 137 -11.16 3.86 1.42
C ALA A 137 -9.84 3.72 0.66
N ILE A 138 -8.88 4.59 0.97
CA ILE A 138 -7.51 4.52 0.45
C ILE A 138 -6.55 4.28 1.61
N VAL A 139 -5.70 3.27 1.47
CA VAL A 139 -4.66 2.92 2.42
C VAL A 139 -3.30 3.04 1.74
N ASN A 140 -2.50 4.02 2.14
CA ASN A 140 -1.16 4.24 1.63
C ASN A 140 -0.12 3.56 2.51
N ILE A 141 0.85 2.86 1.95
CA ILE A 141 1.96 2.30 2.73
C ILE A 141 3.09 3.33 2.79
N SER A 142 3.23 3.93 3.97
CA SER A 142 4.31 4.80 4.37
C SER A 142 5.49 3.99 4.96
N SER A 143 6.15 4.52 5.96
CA SER A 143 7.25 3.86 6.69
C SER A 143 7.58 4.62 7.98
N GLY A 144 8.10 3.96 8.99
CA GLY A 144 8.74 4.60 10.13
C GLY A 144 9.86 5.57 9.73
N ASN A 145 10.52 5.34 8.57
CA ASN A 145 11.52 6.25 8.01
C ASN A 145 10.94 7.63 7.59
N SER A 146 9.65 7.79 7.49
CA SER A 146 8.99 9.08 7.20
C SER A 146 9.16 10.12 8.31
N VAL A 147 9.40 9.68 9.54
CA VAL A 147 9.58 10.54 10.74
C VAL A 147 10.89 10.24 11.49
N ARG A 148 11.41 9.02 11.39
CA ARG A 148 12.68 8.56 11.98
C ARG A 148 13.60 8.06 10.85
N PRO A 149 14.17 8.99 10.03
CA PRO A 149 14.93 8.60 8.85
C PRO A 149 16.25 7.91 9.24
N THR A 150 16.61 6.90 8.47
CA THR A 150 17.86 6.18 8.62
C THR A 150 18.89 6.69 7.61
N PRO A 151 20.16 6.90 7.97
CA PRO A 151 21.22 7.30 7.06
C PRO A 151 21.30 6.42 5.80
N GLY A 152 21.65 7.02 4.67
CA GLY A 152 21.77 6.35 3.38
C GLY A 152 20.43 6.05 2.69
N ARG A 153 19.32 6.59 3.17
CA ARG A 153 17.96 6.37 2.61
C ARG A 153 17.21 7.67 2.34
N ALA A 154 17.91 8.77 2.04
CA ALA A 154 17.29 10.08 1.94
C ALA A 154 16.10 10.13 0.96
N PRO A 155 16.18 9.70 -0.32
CA PRO A 155 15.04 9.74 -1.23
C PRO A 155 13.87 8.87 -0.75
N TYR A 156 14.15 7.72 -0.15
CA TYR A 156 13.11 6.87 0.43
C TYR A 156 12.38 7.57 1.58
N ALA A 157 13.10 8.17 2.52
CA ALA A 157 12.52 8.91 3.64
C ALA A 157 11.69 10.11 3.14
N ILE A 158 12.22 10.87 2.18
CA ILE A 158 11.52 11.98 1.51
C ILE A 158 10.21 11.48 0.88
N SER A 159 10.26 10.40 0.09
CA SER A 159 9.09 9.85 -0.57
C SER A 159 8.01 9.43 0.43
N LYS A 160 8.40 8.78 1.55
CA LYS A 160 7.45 8.31 2.56
C LYS A 160 6.90 9.44 3.44
N ALA A 161 7.69 10.49 3.69
CA ALA A 161 7.20 11.74 4.29
C ALA A 161 6.20 12.46 3.34
N GLY A 162 6.48 12.47 2.03
CA GLY A 162 5.55 12.95 1.00
C GLY A 162 4.23 12.16 0.99
N VAL A 163 4.27 10.84 1.13
CA VAL A 163 3.05 10.00 1.24
C VAL A 163 2.24 10.37 2.49
N ASN A 164 2.89 10.68 3.62
CA ASN A 164 2.18 11.17 4.82
C ASN A 164 1.46 12.50 4.57
N ALA A 165 2.13 13.44 3.91
CA ALA A 165 1.54 14.73 3.54
C ALA A 165 0.37 14.54 2.55
N LEU A 166 0.58 13.72 1.49
CA LEU A 166 -0.45 13.38 0.51
C LEU A 166 -1.69 12.78 1.17
N THR A 167 -1.50 11.86 2.10
CA THR A 167 -2.61 11.22 2.85
C THR A 167 -3.47 12.26 3.56
N LYS A 168 -2.85 13.23 4.22
CA LYS A 168 -3.57 14.29 4.96
C LYS A 168 -4.30 15.26 4.03
N VAL A 169 -3.66 15.65 2.93
CA VAL A 169 -4.26 16.56 1.94
C VAL A 169 -5.49 15.91 1.29
N LEU A 170 -5.34 14.69 0.79
CA LEU A 170 -6.46 13.99 0.15
C LEU A 170 -7.60 13.67 1.12
N ALA A 171 -7.29 13.37 2.37
CA ALA A 171 -8.31 13.21 3.41
C ALA A 171 -9.11 14.49 3.65
N ALA A 172 -8.46 15.66 3.60
CA ALA A 172 -9.12 16.94 3.74
C ALA A 172 -9.95 17.31 2.51
N GLU A 173 -9.45 17.04 1.29
CA GLU A 173 -10.13 17.35 0.05
C GLU A 173 -11.35 16.44 -0.21
N TRP A 174 -11.27 15.16 0.17
CA TRP A 174 -12.26 14.14 -0.17
C TRP A 174 -13.09 13.67 1.00
N GLY A 175 -12.85 14.23 2.19
CA GLY A 175 -13.55 13.89 3.43
C GLY A 175 -14.88 14.62 3.60
N GLU A 176 -15.25 15.56 2.73
CA GLU A 176 -16.52 16.26 2.84
C GLU A 176 -17.68 15.33 2.45
N ASP A 177 -18.54 15.07 3.41
CA ASP A 177 -19.85 14.46 3.19
C ASP A 177 -20.85 15.56 2.77
N VAL A 178 -20.68 16.04 1.53
CA VAL A 178 -21.58 17.06 0.98
C VAL A 178 -22.92 16.42 0.66
N ASN A 179 -23.94 16.74 1.41
CA ASN A 179 -25.33 16.26 1.28
C ASN A 179 -25.55 14.79 1.67
N GLY A 180 -24.85 14.26 2.66
CA GLY A 180 -25.03 12.87 3.12
C GLY A 180 -24.49 11.82 2.15
N LYS A 181 -23.58 12.21 1.23
CA LYS A 181 -22.89 11.29 0.33
C LYS A 181 -21.61 10.80 0.98
N HIS A 182 -21.22 9.58 0.64
CA HIS A 182 -20.08 8.92 1.26
C HIS A 182 -18.76 9.61 0.90
N ALA A 183 -17.99 9.96 1.93
CA ALA A 183 -16.63 10.48 1.81
C ALA A 183 -15.64 9.39 1.39
N ILE A 184 -14.53 9.78 0.76
CA ILE A 184 -13.38 8.91 0.58
C ILE A 184 -12.45 9.09 1.78
N ARG A 185 -12.27 8.04 2.56
CA ARG A 185 -11.31 8.06 3.68
C ARG A 185 -9.92 7.73 3.16
N VAL A 186 -8.93 8.53 3.52
CA VAL A 186 -7.54 8.32 3.10
C VAL A 186 -6.66 8.24 4.34
N ASN A 187 -6.03 7.09 4.55
CA ASN A 187 -5.13 6.84 5.68
C ASN A 187 -3.81 6.24 5.20
N ALA A 188 -2.80 6.29 6.04
CA ALA A 188 -1.53 5.61 5.79
C ALA A 188 -1.18 4.67 6.95
N ILE A 189 -0.48 3.59 6.62
CA ILE A 189 0.22 2.75 7.58
C ILE A 189 1.71 3.07 7.45
N ALA A 190 2.38 3.28 8.57
CA ALA A 190 3.82 3.43 8.66
C ALA A 190 4.43 2.22 9.38
N PRO A 191 4.76 1.14 8.65
CA PRO A 191 5.33 -0.05 9.25
C PRO A 191 6.74 0.18 9.77
N GLY A 192 7.13 -0.63 10.77
CA GLY A 192 8.50 -0.80 11.20
C GLY A 192 9.23 -1.87 10.39
N PHE A 193 9.93 -2.77 11.07
CA PHE A 193 10.58 -3.93 10.47
C PHE A 193 9.56 -5.03 10.23
N ILE A 194 9.39 -5.43 8.97
CA ILE A 194 8.48 -6.51 8.56
C ILE A 194 9.30 -7.67 8.03
N ALA A 195 8.99 -8.90 8.42
CA ALA A 195 9.63 -10.13 7.95
C ALA A 195 9.22 -10.45 6.49
N THR A 196 9.66 -9.62 5.54
CA THR A 196 9.54 -9.86 4.10
C THR A 196 10.85 -10.39 3.55
N ASP A 197 10.80 -11.07 2.39
CA ASP A 197 12.01 -11.61 1.72
C ASP A 197 13.13 -10.57 1.64
N LEU A 198 12.80 -9.32 1.29
CA LEU A 198 13.76 -8.21 1.20
C LEU A 198 14.51 -7.95 2.52
N LEU A 199 13.82 -8.04 3.66
CA LEU A 199 14.45 -7.81 4.96
C LEU A 199 15.18 -9.06 5.44
N LEU A 200 14.63 -10.25 5.19
CA LEU A 200 15.25 -11.53 5.50
C LEU A 200 16.56 -11.71 4.73
N ASP A 201 16.60 -11.33 3.46
CA ASP A 201 17.84 -11.30 2.67
C ASP A 201 18.88 -10.36 3.29
N GLY A 202 18.45 -9.19 3.78
CA GLY A 202 19.32 -8.24 4.49
C GLY A 202 19.90 -8.81 5.80
N LEU A 203 19.13 -9.63 6.52
CA LEU A 203 19.60 -10.38 7.70
C LEU A 203 20.61 -11.45 7.30
N HIS A 204 20.32 -12.26 6.30
CA HIS A 204 21.22 -13.30 5.79
C HIS A 204 22.55 -12.72 5.30
N MET A 205 22.52 -11.53 4.68
CA MET A 205 23.71 -10.81 4.23
C MET A 205 24.48 -10.09 5.36
N GLY A 206 23.97 -10.14 6.60
CA GLY A 206 24.59 -9.46 7.76
C GLY A 206 24.49 -7.92 7.72
N ILE A 207 23.65 -7.35 6.86
CA ILE A 207 23.43 -5.90 6.75
C ILE A 207 22.65 -5.36 7.97
N ILE A 208 21.80 -6.20 8.55
CA ILE A 208 21.03 -5.96 9.77
C ILE A 208 21.11 -7.23 10.60
N SER A 209 21.13 -7.15 11.92
CA SER A 209 21.06 -8.31 12.81
C SER A 209 19.75 -8.33 13.61
N GLU A 210 19.24 -9.52 13.89
CA GLU A 210 18.06 -9.69 14.77
C GLU A 210 18.27 -9.01 16.12
N LYS A 211 19.47 -9.13 16.72
CA LYS A 211 19.83 -8.47 17.98
C LYS A 211 19.70 -6.95 17.91
N GLN A 212 20.00 -6.32 16.77
CA GLN A 212 19.81 -4.89 16.59
C GLN A 212 18.32 -4.52 16.55
N ILE A 213 17.49 -5.35 15.90
CA ILE A 213 16.04 -5.17 15.86
C ILE A 213 15.45 -5.34 17.28
N GLU A 214 15.82 -6.41 17.97
CA GLU A 214 15.40 -6.68 19.35
C GLU A 214 15.77 -5.56 20.34
N ALA A 215 16.93 -4.94 20.13
CA ALA A 215 17.43 -3.86 21.00
C ALA A 215 16.66 -2.55 20.85
N VAL A 216 16.06 -2.28 19.69
CA VAL A 216 15.40 -1.00 19.39
C VAL A 216 13.87 -1.06 19.41
N LEU A 217 13.28 -2.25 19.36
CA LEU A 217 11.83 -2.42 19.37
C LEU A 217 11.33 -2.89 20.75
N PRO A 218 10.33 -2.23 21.35
CA PRO A 218 9.63 -2.73 22.53
C PRO A 218 9.09 -4.15 22.35
N TYR A 219 8.58 -4.52 21.18
CA TYR A 219 8.10 -5.87 20.87
C TYR A 219 9.23 -6.88 20.61
N ARG A 220 10.50 -6.42 20.50
CA ARG A 220 11.70 -7.25 20.33
C ARG A 220 11.63 -8.25 19.18
N ARG A 221 10.82 -8.01 18.18
CA ARG A 221 10.68 -8.82 16.98
C ARG A 221 10.20 -7.99 15.78
N MET A 222 10.40 -8.50 14.61
CA MET A 222 9.76 -8.00 13.41
C MET A 222 8.24 -8.30 13.44
N ALA A 223 7.46 -7.47 12.75
CA ALA A 223 6.09 -7.79 12.42
C ALA A 223 6.05 -8.84 11.30
N THR A 224 5.01 -9.67 11.27
CA THR A 224 4.70 -10.46 10.08
C THR A 224 3.96 -9.59 9.05
N PRO A 225 4.00 -9.93 7.75
CA PRO A 225 3.20 -9.25 6.74
C PRO A 225 1.70 -9.24 7.07
N GLU A 226 1.20 -10.32 7.67
CA GLU A 226 -0.21 -10.49 8.06
C GLU A 226 -0.63 -9.49 9.13
N GLU A 227 0.24 -9.18 10.11
CA GLU A 227 -0.05 -8.19 11.15
C GLU A 227 -0.24 -6.79 10.56
N ILE A 228 0.52 -6.44 9.52
CA ILE A 228 0.33 -5.17 8.80
C ILE A 228 -0.91 -5.22 7.89
N ALA A 229 -1.18 -6.37 7.28
CA ALA A 229 -2.37 -6.57 6.45
C ALA A 229 -3.67 -6.45 7.28
N ASP A 230 -3.68 -6.91 8.54
CA ASP A 230 -4.81 -6.74 9.46
C ASP A 230 -5.12 -5.25 9.71
N VAL A 231 -4.08 -4.41 9.82
CA VAL A 231 -4.24 -2.95 9.96
C VAL A 231 -4.83 -2.35 8.68
N ALA A 232 -4.42 -2.82 7.49
CA ALA A 232 -4.96 -2.34 6.22
C ALA A 232 -6.45 -2.69 6.08
N VAL A 233 -6.84 -3.91 6.44
CA VAL A 233 -8.23 -4.36 6.46
C VAL A 233 -9.06 -3.53 7.44
N PHE A 234 -8.56 -3.24 8.65
CA PHE A 234 -9.23 -2.35 9.61
C PHE A 234 -9.45 -0.96 9.02
N LEU A 235 -8.41 -0.31 8.50
CA LEU A 235 -8.51 1.03 7.93
C LEU A 235 -9.44 1.12 6.71
N ALA A 236 -9.57 0.04 5.94
CA ALA A 236 -10.48 -0.04 4.79
C ALA A 236 -11.94 -0.31 5.20
N SER A 237 -12.18 -0.93 6.35
CA SER A 237 -13.50 -1.37 6.81
C SER A 237 -14.35 -0.26 7.43
N ASP A 238 -15.64 -0.54 7.67
CA ASP A 238 -16.56 0.35 8.37
C ASP A 238 -16.21 0.54 9.86
N GLU A 239 -15.37 -0.31 10.43
CA GLU A 239 -14.85 -0.12 11.79
C GLU A 239 -14.02 1.16 11.91
N ALA A 240 -13.39 1.58 10.80
CA ALA A 240 -12.61 2.82 10.69
C ALA A 240 -13.40 4.00 10.08
N ARG A 241 -14.74 3.98 10.09
CA ARG A 241 -15.59 4.98 9.41
C ARG A 241 -15.37 6.43 9.85
N TYR A 242 -14.79 6.66 11.02
CA TYR A 242 -14.45 8.00 11.53
C TYR A 242 -12.95 8.25 11.55
N VAL A 243 -12.15 7.40 10.85
CA VAL A 243 -10.69 7.51 10.75
C VAL A 243 -10.32 7.93 9.34
N THR A 244 -9.81 9.16 9.19
CA THR A 244 -9.26 9.69 7.92
C THR A 244 -8.12 10.65 8.20
N GLY A 245 -7.19 10.81 7.27
CA GLY A 245 -6.02 11.67 7.40
C GLY A 245 -4.94 11.17 8.37
N GLN A 246 -5.08 9.93 8.87
CA GLN A 246 -4.17 9.40 9.87
C GLN A 246 -2.98 8.65 9.25
N VAL A 247 -1.84 8.76 9.91
CA VAL A 247 -0.66 7.92 9.67
C VAL A 247 -0.50 7.03 10.89
N LEU A 248 -0.93 5.78 10.74
CA LEU A 248 -0.87 4.80 11.83
C LEU A 248 0.48 4.09 11.82
N PHE A 249 1.26 4.28 12.88
CA PHE A 249 2.52 3.58 13.06
C PHE A 249 2.22 2.16 13.58
N ALA A 250 2.56 1.16 12.76
CA ALA A 250 2.48 -0.26 13.08
C ALA A 250 3.90 -0.83 13.11
N ASP A 251 4.68 -0.39 14.09
CA ASP A 251 6.14 -0.54 14.12
C ASP A 251 6.69 -1.27 15.34
N GLY A 252 5.81 -1.72 16.24
CA GLY A 252 6.22 -2.43 17.47
C GLY A 252 6.75 -1.52 18.58
N GLY A 253 6.61 -0.17 18.37
CA GLY A 253 6.91 0.87 19.36
C GLY A 253 8.06 1.79 18.99
#